data_e5f22676063c825f13c216cc87c9bdc2
#
_entry.id   e5f22676063c825f13c216cc87c9bdc2
#
_cell.length_a   1.000
_cell.length_b   1.000
_cell.length_c   1.000
_cell.angle_alpha   90.00
_cell.angle_beta   90.00
_cell.angle_gamma   90.00
#
_symmetry.space_group_name_H-M   'P 1'
#
loop_
_entity.id
_entity.type
_entity.pdbx_description
1 polymer ?
#
loop_
_entity_poly.entity_id
_entity_poly.type
_entity_poly.pdbx_seq_one_letter_code
_entity_poly.pdbx_strand_id
1 'polypeptide(L)'
;MPKIHVKNPIVELDGDEMTRILWDFIKNKLIIPYLNLEIKYYDLGMKSRDNTDDQITIDSANAIKKIGVGIKCATITPDEARVEEFDLKKMWRSPNGTIRNIIGGTVFREPIICKNIPKLVPSWTDPVIIGRHAFGDQYLSLIHI
;
A
#
# COMPACT_ATOMS: atom_id res chain seq x y z
N MET A 1 -29.79 10.03 -3.58
CA MET A 1 -29.68 10.19 -2.11
C MET A 1 -28.65 11.28 -1.81
N PRO A 2 -28.82 12.10 -0.78
CA PRO A 2 -27.80 13.05 -0.40
C PRO A 2 -26.50 12.30 -0.05
N LYS A 3 -25.36 12.81 -0.50
CA LYS A 3 -24.06 12.21 -0.18
C LYS A 3 -23.70 12.52 1.27
N ILE A 4 -23.08 11.55 1.93
CA ILE A 4 -22.53 11.73 3.27
C ILE A 4 -21.27 12.59 3.15
N HIS A 5 -21.22 13.70 3.87
CA HIS A 5 -20.03 14.56 3.91
C HIS A 5 -18.96 13.96 4.83
N VAL A 6 -17.77 13.71 4.26
CA VAL A 6 -16.59 13.25 5.00
C VAL A 6 -15.71 14.45 5.30
N LYS A 7 -15.55 14.74 6.59
CA LYS A 7 -14.85 15.95 7.06
C LYS A 7 -13.36 15.98 6.71
N ASN A 8 -12.68 14.85 6.79
CA ASN A 8 -11.24 14.76 6.59
C ASN A 8 -10.93 14.22 5.18
N PRO A 9 -9.96 14.81 4.48
CA PRO A 9 -9.49 14.25 3.23
C PRO A 9 -8.79 12.91 3.44
N ILE A 10 -8.62 12.15 2.35
CA ILE A 10 -7.79 10.95 2.31
C ILE A 10 -6.71 11.09 1.25
N VAL A 11 -5.62 10.35 1.40
CA VAL A 11 -4.58 10.21 0.37
C VAL A 11 -4.83 8.95 -0.41
N GLU A 12 -4.92 9.08 -1.73
CA GLU A 12 -5.02 7.96 -2.67
C GLU A 12 -3.66 7.76 -3.34
N LEU A 13 -3.11 6.55 -3.19
CA LEU A 13 -1.90 6.10 -3.87
C LEU A 13 -2.32 5.07 -4.90
N ASP A 14 -2.46 5.50 -6.13
CA ASP A 14 -2.82 4.63 -7.24
C ASP A 14 -1.67 3.68 -7.58
N GLY A 15 -1.98 2.59 -8.24
CA GLY A 15 -1.04 1.52 -8.50
C GLY A 15 -0.86 1.21 -9.96
N ASP A 16 -0.47 -0.03 -10.22
CA ASP A 16 -0.23 -0.54 -11.56
C ASP A 16 -1.29 -1.56 -11.99
N GLU A 17 -1.39 -1.76 -13.29
CA GLU A 17 -2.13 -2.84 -13.95
C GLU A 17 -3.59 -2.97 -13.47
N MET A 18 -3.99 -4.20 -13.16
CA MET A 18 -5.36 -4.55 -12.77
C MET A 18 -5.83 -3.82 -11.51
N THR A 19 -4.93 -3.54 -10.57
CA THR A 19 -5.32 -2.89 -9.31
C THR A 19 -5.77 -1.46 -9.50
N ARG A 20 -5.18 -0.74 -10.45
CA ARG A 20 -5.62 0.59 -10.87
C ARG A 20 -7.05 0.56 -11.40
N ILE A 21 -7.34 -0.37 -12.30
CA ILE A 21 -8.66 -0.55 -12.93
C ILE A 21 -9.71 -0.93 -11.86
N LEU A 22 -9.39 -1.90 -11.01
CA LEU A 22 -10.30 -2.35 -9.95
C LEU A 22 -10.57 -1.24 -8.92
N TRP A 23 -9.55 -0.49 -8.54
CA TRP A 23 -9.70 0.61 -7.60
C TRP A 23 -10.54 1.75 -8.18
N ASP A 24 -10.32 2.11 -9.44
CA ASP A 24 -11.15 3.11 -10.12
C ASP A 24 -12.62 2.67 -10.18
N PHE A 25 -12.85 1.38 -10.43
CA PHE A 25 -14.20 0.80 -10.43
C PHE A 25 -14.86 0.89 -9.04
N ILE A 26 -14.12 0.52 -7.98
CA ILE A 26 -14.59 0.62 -6.58
C ILE A 26 -14.90 2.07 -6.23
N LYS A 27 -13.98 2.98 -6.52
CA LYS A 27 -14.13 4.41 -6.25
C LYS A 27 -15.38 4.98 -6.92
N ASN A 28 -15.55 4.73 -8.21
CA ASN A 28 -16.65 5.28 -8.98
C ASN A 28 -18.02 4.64 -8.69
N LYS A 29 -18.05 3.36 -8.28
CA LYS A 29 -19.30 2.63 -8.03
C LYS A 29 -19.73 2.60 -6.57
N LEU A 30 -18.77 2.56 -5.63
CA LEU A 30 -19.05 2.31 -4.22
C LEU A 30 -18.69 3.47 -3.29
N ILE A 31 -17.86 4.44 -3.74
CA ILE A 31 -17.40 5.53 -2.89
C ILE A 31 -18.02 6.86 -3.32
N ILE A 32 -17.66 7.35 -4.50
CA ILE A 32 -18.06 8.67 -4.98
C ILE A 32 -19.59 8.89 -5.07
N PRO A 33 -20.41 7.88 -5.42
CA PRO A 33 -21.86 8.08 -5.45
C PRO A 33 -22.47 8.38 -4.08
N TYR A 34 -21.85 7.91 -3.00
CA TYR A 34 -22.39 7.96 -1.63
C TYR A 34 -21.70 8.98 -0.74
N LEU A 35 -20.43 9.27 -1.02
CA LEU A 35 -19.59 10.13 -0.19
C LEU A 35 -19.20 11.41 -0.92
N ASN A 36 -19.26 12.53 -0.20
CA ASN A 36 -18.59 13.76 -0.56
C ASN A 36 -17.25 13.80 0.19
N LEU A 37 -16.19 13.32 -0.49
CA LEU A 37 -14.88 13.06 0.06
C LEU A 37 -13.82 13.77 -0.78
N GLU A 38 -12.96 14.54 -0.13
CA GLU A 38 -11.77 15.11 -0.74
C GLU A 38 -10.68 14.04 -0.85
N ILE A 39 -10.19 13.78 -2.05
CA ILE A 39 -9.16 12.77 -2.34
C ILE A 39 -7.91 13.49 -2.85
N LYS A 40 -6.79 13.32 -2.14
CA LYS A 40 -5.46 13.74 -2.61
C LYS A 40 -4.81 12.60 -3.36
N TYR A 41 -4.79 12.72 -4.66
CA TYR A 41 -4.35 11.67 -5.57
C TYR A 41 -2.84 11.71 -5.83
N TYR A 42 -2.19 10.55 -5.76
CA TYR A 42 -0.79 10.32 -6.14
C TYR A 42 -0.72 9.08 -7.03
N ASP A 43 -0.16 9.24 -8.22
CA ASP A 43 0.06 8.12 -9.14
C ASP A 43 1.39 7.43 -8.82
N LEU A 44 1.33 6.26 -8.20
CA LEU A 44 2.49 5.42 -7.92
C LEU A 44 2.72 4.33 -8.98
N GLY A 45 2.13 4.48 -10.14
CA GLY A 45 2.41 3.62 -11.28
C GLY A 45 3.87 3.73 -11.73
N MET A 46 4.36 2.69 -12.36
CA MET A 46 5.78 2.53 -12.71
C MET A 46 6.35 3.73 -13.46
N LYS A 47 5.63 4.21 -14.49
CA LYS A 47 6.07 5.37 -15.30
C LYS A 47 6.13 6.67 -14.51
N SER A 48 5.16 6.91 -13.64
CA SER A 48 5.12 8.11 -12.81
C SER A 48 6.27 8.13 -11.81
N ARG A 49 6.56 6.97 -11.21
CA ARG A 49 7.69 6.79 -10.30
C ARG A 49 9.02 7.01 -11.00
N ASP A 50 9.19 6.44 -12.21
CA ASP A 50 10.41 6.59 -12.99
C ASP A 50 10.63 8.05 -13.44
N ASN A 51 9.57 8.73 -13.88
CA ASN A 51 9.63 10.13 -14.29
C ASN A 51 10.01 11.08 -13.14
N THR A 52 9.62 10.74 -11.91
CA THR A 52 9.88 11.56 -10.72
C THR A 52 11.07 11.08 -9.90
N ASP A 53 11.88 10.14 -10.43
CA ASP A 53 12.96 9.50 -9.69
C ASP A 53 12.52 8.96 -8.30
N ASP A 54 11.30 8.39 -8.27
CA ASP A 54 10.58 7.87 -7.10
C ASP A 54 10.22 8.94 -6.03
N GLN A 55 10.40 10.23 -6.33
CA GLN A 55 10.04 11.31 -5.39
C GLN A 55 8.55 11.29 -5.04
N ILE A 56 7.69 10.92 -5.98
CA ILE A 56 6.24 10.82 -5.75
C ILE A 56 5.88 9.83 -4.63
N THR A 57 6.66 8.77 -4.45
CA THR A 57 6.48 7.83 -3.33
C THR A 57 6.74 8.50 -1.98
N ILE A 58 7.79 9.32 -1.91
CA ILE A 58 8.14 10.10 -0.70
C ILE A 58 7.07 11.13 -0.40
N ASP A 59 6.63 11.87 -1.41
CA ASP A 59 5.62 12.92 -1.28
C ASP A 59 4.28 12.36 -0.81
N SER A 60 3.86 11.23 -1.38
CA SER A 60 2.64 10.53 -0.98
C SER A 60 2.69 10.03 0.47
N ALA A 61 3.83 9.49 0.89
CA ALA A 61 4.03 9.04 2.27
C ALA A 61 3.98 10.19 3.28
N ASN A 62 4.60 11.33 2.94
CA ASN A 62 4.52 12.55 3.75
C ASN A 62 3.09 13.12 3.81
N ALA A 63 2.34 13.03 2.71
CA ALA A 63 0.94 13.42 2.70
C ALA A 63 0.10 12.53 3.64
N ILE A 64 0.31 11.20 3.63
CA ILE A 64 -0.35 10.30 4.58
C ILE A 64 0.02 10.65 6.02
N LYS A 65 1.29 10.90 6.29
CA LYS A 65 1.75 11.27 7.63
C LYS A 65 1.07 12.55 8.15
N LYS A 66 0.81 13.50 7.25
CA LYS A 66 0.14 14.77 7.56
C LYS A 66 -1.37 14.61 7.76
N ILE A 67 -2.02 13.80 6.92
CA ILE A 67 -3.48 13.64 6.89
C ILE A 67 -3.95 12.55 7.85
N GLY A 68 -3.14 11.53 8.06
CA GLY A 68 -3.41 10.41 8.95
C GLY A 68 -4.11 9.23 8.29
N VAL A 69 -4.59 9.35 7.05
CA VAL A 69 -5.30 8.28 6.33
C VAL A 69 -4.82 8.20 4.89
N GLY A 70 -4.49 6.99 4.44
CA GLY A 70 -4.13 6.72 3.06
C GLY A 70 -4.63 5.36 2.59
N ILE A 71 -4.98 5.29 1.30
CA ILE A 71 -5.36 4.05 0.61
C ILE A 71 -4.32 3.82 -0.47
N LYS A 72 -3.69 2.65 -0.48
CA LYS A 72 -2.68 2.29 -1.47
C LYS A 72 -3.10 1.09 -2.29
N CYS A 73 -3.09 1.27 -3.61
CA CYS A 73 -3.19 0.18 -4.57
C CYS A 73 -1.88 -0.62 -4.66
N ALA A 74 -1.94 -1.82 -5.19
CA ALA A 74 -0.73 -2.59 -5.45
C ALA A 74 0.13 -1.92 -6.53
N THR A 75 1.44 -1.94 -6.33
CA THR A 75 2.43 -1.39 -7.23
C THR A 75 3.42 -2.46 -7.64
N ILE A 76 3.92 -2.38 -8.86
CA ILE A 76 4.99 -3.24 -9.34
C ILE A 76 6.30 -2.85 -8.62
N THR A 77 7.02 -3.86 -8.12
CA THR A 77 8.43 -3.74 -7.76
C THR A 77 9.21 -4.34 -8.92
N PRO A 78 9.94 -3.52 -9.71
CA PRO A 78 10.59 -4.02 -10.90
C PRO A 78 11.74 -4.97 -10.55
N ASP A 79 11.83 -6.04 -11.30
CA ASP A 79 13.01 -6.86 -11.48
C ASP A 79 13.73 -6.46 -12.79
N GLU A 80 14.78 -7.17 -13.14
CA GLU A 80 15.57 -6.89 -14.35
C GLU A 80 14.72 -6.95 -15.62
N ALA A 81 13.83 -7.93 -15.74
CA ALA A 81 12.93 -8.07 -16.89
C ALA A 81 11.94 -6.90 -16.99
N ARG A 82 11.41 -6.45 -15.87
CA ARG A 82 10.51 -5.29 -15.82
C ARG A 82 11.22 -3.97 -16.12
N VAL A 83 12.50 -3.85 -15.78
CA VAL A 83 13.30 -2.67 -16.14
C VAL A 83 13.41 -2.55 -17.67
N GLU A 84 13.66 -3.66 -18.37
CA GLU A 84 13.70 -3.68 -19.84
C GLU A 84 12.31 -3.46 -20.45
N GLU A 85 11.28 -4.15 -19.94
CA GLU A 85 9.91 -4.05 -20.47
C GLU A 85 9.35 -2.62 -20.41
N PHE A 86 9.61 -1.90 -19.32
CA PHE A 86 9.10 -0.54 -19.10
C PHE A 86 10.09 0.56 -19.48
N ASP A 87 11.27 0.21 -19.97
CA ASP A 87 12.37 1.15 -20.29
C ASP A 87 12.66 2.10 -19.11
N LEU A 88 12.92 1.51 -17.94
CA LEU A 88 13.12 2.26 -16.70
C LEU A 88 14.58 2.72 -16.57
N LYS A 89 14.79 3.87 -15.97
CA LYS A 89 16.11 4.42 -15.65
C LYS A 89 16.93 3.51 -14.75
N LYS A 90 16.26 2.77 -13.85
CA LYS A 90 16.88 1.81 -12.93
C LYS A 90 15.84 0.90 -12.28
N MET A 91 16.30 -0.12 -11.58
CA MET A 91 15.48 -0.99 -10.76
C MET A 91 15.08 -0.27 -9.46
N TRP A 92 13.86 0.30 -9.46
CA TRP A 92 13.31 1.03 -8.32
C TRP A 92 13.00 0.10 -7.13
N ARG A 93 13.24 0.58 -5.92
CA ARG A 93 12.87 -0.14 -4.69
C ARG A 93 11.35 -0.26 -4.54
N SER A 94 10.91 -1.21 -3.71
CA SER A 94 9.50 -1.33 -3.39
C SER A 94 8.97 -0.08 -2.69
N PRO A 95 7.92 0.58 -3.22
CA PRO A 95 7.31 1.74 -2.57
C PRO A 95 6.77 1.42 -1.18
N ASN A 96 6.39 0.15 -0.94
CA ASN A 96 5.87 -0.29 0.35
C ASN A 96 6.89 -0.10 1.48
N GLY A 97 8.17 -0.41 1.24
CA GLY A 97 9.24 -0.18 2.20
C GLY A 97 9.43 1.31 2.50
N THR A 98 9.57 2.12 1.44
CA THR A 98 9.75 3.56 1.56
C THR A 98 8.60 4.22 2.34
N ILE A 99 7.34 3.91 1.98
CA ILE A 99 6.17 4.48 2.63
C ILE A 99 6.14 4.10 4.12
N ARG A 100 6.34 2.80 4.46
CA ARG A 100 6.32 2.35 5.85
C ARG A 100 7.41 3.00 6.69
N ASN A 101 8.61 3.16 6.14
CA ASN A 101 9.72 3.80 6.84
C ASN A 101 9.42 5.27 7.14
N ILE A 102 8.82 5.98 6.20
CA ILE A 102 8.47 7.41 6.37
C ILE A 102 7.33 7.57 7.37
N ILE A 103 6.29 6.74 7.28
CA ILE A 103 5.14 6.80 8.19
C ILE A 103 5.56 6.38 9.60
N GLY A 104 6.44 5.40 9.71
CA GLY A 104 6.86 4.79 10.98
C GLY A 104 5.81 3.85 11.55
N GLY A 105 6.11 3.29 12.72
CA GLY A 105 5.18 2.44 13.46
C GLY A 105 5.36 0.94 13.22
N THR A 106 4.48 0.17 13.83
CA THR A 106 4.47 -1.28 13.77
C THR A 106 3.08 -1.77 13.35
N VAL A 107 3.07 -2.72 12.42
CA VAL A 107 1.83 -3.38 12.00
C VAL A 107 1.71 -4.70 12.75
N PHE A 108 0.66 -4.84 13.56
CA PHE A 108 0.28 -6.10 14.18
C PHE A 108 -0.84 -6.73 13.36
N ARG A 109 -0.70 -8.01 13.06
CA ARG A 109 -1.76 -8.80 12.44
C ARG A 109 -2.31 -9.75 13.48
N GLU A 110 -3.52 -9.49 13.95
CA GLU A 110 -4.25 -10.37 14.82
C GLU A 110 -4.83 -11.53 14.00
N PRO A 111 -4.63 -12.79 14.44
CA PRO A 111 -5.18 -13.93 13.75
C PRO A 111 -6.71 -13.98 13.88
N ILE A 112 -7.37 -14.20 12.75
CA ILE A 112 -8.82 -14.46 12.73
C ILE A 112 -9.02 -15.96 12.97
N ILE A 113 -9.59 -16.32 14.12
CA ILE A 113 -9.86 -17.71 14.51
C ILE A 113 -11.34 -18.00 14.33
N CYS A 114 -11.65 -18.89 13.37
CA CYS A 114 -13.00 -19.38 13.15
C CYS A 114 -13.21 -20.68 13.95
N LYS A 115 -14.19 -20.70 14.87
CA LYS A 115 -14.43 -21.86 15.74
C LYS A 115 -14.80 -23.15 15.02
N ASN A 116 -15.40 -23.02 13.87
CA ASN A 116 -15.90 -24.14 13.04
C ASN A 116 -14.94 -24.56 11.91
N ILE A 117 -13.76 -23.96 11.85
CA ILE A 117 -12.74 -24.32 10.87
C ILE A 117 -11.58 -24.98 11.61
N PRO A 118 -11.16 -26.22 11.24
CA PRO A 118 -10.02 -26.88 11.82
C PRO A 118 -8.76 -26.04 11.66
N LYS A 119 -7.94 -25.96 12.70
CA LYS A 119 -6.64 -25.29 12.62
C LYS A 119 -5.67 -26.09 11.75
N LEU A 120 -4.87 -25.42 10.93
CA LEU A 120 -3.82 -26.07 10.13
C LEU A 120 -2.78 -26.79 11.00
N VAL A 121 -2.50 -26.26 12.18
CA VAL A 121 -1.63 -26.89 13.18
C VAL A 121 -2.44 -27.09 14.45
N PRO A 122 -3.03 -28.29 14.67
CA PRO A 122 -3.95 -28.54 15.78
C PRO A 122 -3.31 -28.34 17.17
N SER A 123 -2.01 -28.56 17.29
CA SER A 123 -1.26 -28.41 18.55
C SER A 123 -1.05 -26.94 18.98
N TRP A 124 -1.29 -25.99 18.11
CA TRP A 124 -1.19 -24.57 18.48
C TRP A 124 -2.47 -24.14 19.22
N THR A 125 -2.39 -24.05 20.52
CA THR A 125 -3.51 -23.64 21.39
C THR A 125 -3.65 -22.13 21.47
N ASP A 126 -2.52 -21.43 21.43
CA ASP A 126 -2.47 -19.98 21.54
C ASP A 126 -2.29 -19.28 20.19
N PRO A 127 -2.81 -18.06 20.05
CA PRO A 127 -2.63 -17.29 18.83
C PRO A 127 -1.16 -16.85 18.65
N VAL A 128 -0.62 -17.03 17.44
CA VAL A 128 0.68 -16.47 17.07
C VAL A 128 0.47 -15.09 16.45
N ILE A 129 0.97 -14.05 17.11
CA ILE A 129 0.88 -12.68 16.66
C ILE A 129 2.15 -12.31 15.90
N ILE A 130 2.00 -11.88 14.64
CA ILE A 130 3.12 -11.45 13.81
C ILE A 130 3.15 -9.92 13.78
N GLY A 131 4.19 -9.33 14.34
CA GLY A 131 4.45 -7.89 14.28
C GLY A 131 5.47 -7.58 13.17
N ARG A 132 5.21 -6.53 12.40
CA ARG A 132 6.15 -5.97 11.42
C ARG A 132 6.37 -4.50 11.72
N HIS A 133 7.58 -4.13 12.09
CA HIS A 133 7.92 -2.72 12.29
C HIS A 133 8.41 -2.05 11.00
N ALA A 134 8.41 -0.71 10.97
CA ALA A 134 8.72 0.08 9.78
C ALA A 134 10.11 -0.21 9.19
N PHE A 135 11.09 -0.47 10.05
CA PHE A 135 12.48 -0.75 9.64
C PHE A 135 12.77 -2.23 9.37
N GLY A 136 11.80 -3.12 9.57
CA GLY A 136 11.90 -4.55 9.26
C GLY A 136 11.57 -4.79 7.80
N ASP A 137 12.51 -4.54 6.90
CA ASP A 137 12.37 -4.87 5.50
C ASP A 137 12.96 -6.27 5.24
N GLN A 138 12.28 -7.06 4.41
CA GLN A 138 12.77 -8.36 3.98
C GLN A 138 14.13 -8.29 3.28
N TYR A 139 14.44 -7.15 2.65
CA TYR A 139 15.74 -6.92 2.03
C TYR A 139 16.89 -6.74 3.02
N LEU A 140 16.59 -6.24 4.22
CA LEU A 140 17.59 -6.12 5.29
C LEU A 140 17.85 -7.47 5.97
N SER A 141 16.88 -8.37 6.02
CA SER A 141 17.06 -9.69 6.62
C SER A 141 17.96 -10.61 5.80
N LEU A 142 18.11 -10.38 4.50
CA LEU A 142 19.01 -11.14 3.63
C LEU A 142 20.49 -10.75 3.77
N ILE A 143 20.78 -9.62 4.40
CA ILE A 143 22.16 -9.13 4.61
C ILE A 143 22.75 -9.64 5.93
N HIS A 144 21.93 -10.16 6.82
CA HIS A 144 22.31 -10.58 8.18
C HIS A 144 22.23 -12.09 8.43
N ILE A 145 22.10 -12.89 7.37
CA ILE A 145 22.16 -14.36 7.46
C ILE A 145 23.58 -14.84 7.14
#